data_e013457a814184d57d63db59106dedca
#
_entry.id   e013457a814184d57d63db59106dedca
#
_cell.length_a   1.000
_cell.length_b   1.000
_cell.length_c   1.000
_cell.angle_alpha   90.00
_cell.angle_beta   90.00
_cell.angle_gamma   90.00
#
_symmetry.space_group_name_H-M   'P 1'
#
loop_
_entity.id
_entity.type
_entity.pdbx_description
1 polymer ?
#
loop_
_entity_poly.entity_id
_entity_poly.type
_entity_poly.pdbx_seq_one_letter_code
_entity_poly.pdbx_strand_id
1 'polypeptide(L)'
;MRSLKAGSGPALILLHTVRTQLDHFQLVIPKLVDAFTVFAIDMPGMGWSDITAGASYDEPALRRAIVEFVKTLDLDDVTLAGESMGATVSLTASTELEDRVRRILAFNTYDYPEGVSRANRTASIYVGGARLPGIGPVVTKMENKPALGIVLRGGLADGSKLPDHYLAELRRVGRRRGYPRVAREVYRNVDSMIAGRALYGRVTAPVDLIYGDHDWSRIPEREANLSLLPGARSIALPHTGHFAALEQPARVAEILLDNRSA
;
A
#
# COMPACT_ATOMS: atom_id res chain seq x y z
N MET A 1 9.00 13.95 1.25
CA MET A 1 7.94 13.14 0.59
C MET A 1 6.81 14.06 0.13
N ARG A 2 6.18 13.79 -1.03
CA ARG A 2 4.95 14.47 -1.44
C ARG A 2 3.77 13.94 -0.62
N SER A 3 2.92 14.82 -0.14
CA SER A 3 1.68 14.46 0.55
C SER A 3 0.54 15.39 0.15
N LEU A 4 -0.68 14.90 0.22
CA LEU A 4 -1.93 15.66 0.20
C LEU A 4 -2.43 15.76 1.63
N LYS A 5 -2.78 16.97 2.07
CA LYS A 5 -3.54 17.21 3.31
C LYS A 5 -4.89 17.78 2.96
N ALA A 6 -5.97 17.17 3.43
CA ALA A 6 -7.34 17.63 3.17
C ALA A 6 -8.27 17.31 4.34
N GLY A 7 -9.29 18.15 4.53
CA GLY A 7 -10.31 17.94 5.56
C GLY A 7 -9.94 18.44 6.95
N SER A 8 -10.76 18.08 7.94
CA SER A 8 -10.60 18.44 9.35
C SER A 8 -11.08 17.30 10.25
N GLY A 9 -10.49 17.19 11.45
CA GLY A 9 -10.74 16.13 12.42
C GLY A 9 -9.49 15.34 12.77
N PRO A 10 -9.61 14.14 13.39
CA PRO A 10 -8.48 13.29 13.73
C PRO A 10 -7.61 12.97 12.53
N ALA A 11 -6.32 12.74 12.74
CA ALA A 11 -5.39 12.44 11.67
C ALA A 11 -5.63 11.04 11.08
N LEU A 12 -5.77 10.95 9.75
CA LEU A 12 -5.82 9.71 8.99
C LEU A 12 -4.69 9.72 7.96
N ILE A 13 -3.79 8.76 8.04
CA ILE A 13 -2.71 8.57 7.07
C ILE A 13 -3.08 7.45 6.11
N LEU A 14 -3.04 7.73 4.81
CA LEU A 14 -3.32 6.78 3.73
C LEU A 14 -2.03 6.40 3.00
N LEU A 15 -1.67 5.11 3.04
CA LEU A 15 -0.48 4.55 2.41
C LEU A 15 -0.85 3.65 1.24
N HIS A 16 -0.40 4.05 0.05
CA HIS A 16 -0.69 3.34 -1.21
C HIS A 16 0.11 2.04 -1.37
N THR A 17 -0.22 1.29 -2.41
CA THR A 17 0.42 0.00 -2.75
C THR A 17 1.65 0.16 -3.65
N VAL A 18 2.35 -0.96 -3.87
CA VAL A 18 3.50 -1.04 -4.78
C VAL A 18 3.14 -0.51 -6.17
N ARG A 19 4.05 0.26 -6.78
CA ARG A 19 3.91 0.80 -8.14
C ARG A 19 2.73 1.76 -8.35
N THR A 20 2.09 2.21 -7.27
CA THR A 20 1.03 3.24 -7.29
C THR A 20 1.48 4.53 -6.60
N GLN A 21 0.57 5.38 -6.22
CA GLN A 21 0.79 6.68 -5.61
C GLN A 21 -0.44 7.14 -4.82
N LEU A 22 -0.40 8.29 -4.16
CA LEU A 22 -1.51 8.78 -3.32
C LEU A 22 -2.86 8.87 -4.04
N ASP A 23 -2.85 9.07 -5.38
CA ASP A 23 -4.07 9.07 -6.21
C ASP A 23 -4.79 7.70 -6.23
N HIS A 24 -4.16 6.65 -5.66
CA HIS A 24 -4.81 5.36 -5.40
C HIS A 24 -6.09 5.53 -4.57
N PHE A 25 -6.11 6.52 -3.68
CA PHE A 25 -7.24 6.83 -2.83
C PHE A 25 -8.11 7.99 -3.35
N GLN A 26 -7.96 8.41 -4.60
CA GLN A 26 -8.66 9.56 -5.18
C GLN A 26 -10.19 9.52 -5.05
N LEU A 27 -10.79 8.31 -5.08
CA LEU A 27 -12.24 8.10 -4.94
C LEU A 27 -12.67 7.93 -3.47
N VAL A 28 -11.74 7.67 -2.57
CA VAL A 28 -11.97 7.48 -1.12
C VAL A 28 -11.85 8.80 -0.37
N ILE A 29 -10.79 9.58 -0.63
CA ILE A 29 -10.47 10.83 0.06
C ILE A 29 -11.67 11.79 0.15
N PRO A 30 -12.42 12.09 -0.94
CA PRO A 30 -13.54 13.03 -0.87
C PRO A 30 -14.67 12.61 0.08
N LYS A 31 -14.74 11.33 0.44
CA LYS A 31 -15.75 10.77 1.36
C LYS A 31 -15.31 10.85 2.83
N LEU A 32 -14.07 11.23 3.10
CA LEU A 32 -13.45 11.22 4.42
C LEU A 32 -13.15 12.62 4.98
N VAL A 33 -13.09 13.64 4.11
CA VAL A 33 -12.60 14.98 4.49
C VAL A 33 -13.48 15.72 5.50
N ASP A 34 -14.76 15.35 5.61
CA ASP A 34 -15.67 15.91 6.62
C ASP A 34 -15.47 15.28 8.02
N ALA A 35 -14.74 14.16 8.09
CA ALA A 35 -14.57 13.37 9.30
C ALA A 35 -13.11 13.29 9.78
N PHE A 36 -12.15 13.47 8.88
CA PHE A 36 -10.72 13.33 9.15
C PHE A 36 -9.90 14.46 8.54
N THR A 37 -8.78 14.77 9.18
CA THR A 37 -7.65 15.39 8.49
C THR A 37 -6.88 14.28 7.78
N VAL A 38 -7.13 14.13 6.49
CA VAL A 38 -6.53 13.07 5.66
C VAL A 38 -5.15 13.50 5.19
N PHE A 39 -4.14 12.66 5.43
CA PHE A 39 -2.81 12.76 4.85
C PHE A 39 -2.58 11.57 3.90
N ALA A 40 -2.74 11.77 2.61
CA ALA A 40 -2.37 10.76 1.62
C ALA A 40 -0.92 11.01 1.17
N ILE A 41 -0.08 9.98 1.21
CA ILE A 41 1.38 10.12 1.05
C ILE A 41 1.83 9.34 -0.19
N ASP A 42 2.65 9.97 -1.03
CA ASP A 42 3.52 9.25 -1.96
C ASP A 42 4.73 8.73 -1.18
N MET A 43 4.81 7.42 -0.97
CA MET A 43 5.95 6.83 -0.27
C MET A 43 7.29 7.12 -0.98
N PRO A 44 8.44 7.05 -0.28
CA PRO A 44 9.74 7.43 -0.83
C PRO A 44 10.01 6.85 -2.22
N GLY A 45 10.41 7.70 -3.15
CA GLY A 45 10.69 7.36 -4.54
C GLY A 45 9.48 7.07 -5.43
N MET A 46 8.30 6.84 -4.85
CA MET A 46 7.06 6.53 -5.57
C MET A 46 6.25 7.79 -5.83
N GLY A 47 5.26 7.69 -6.74
CA GLY A 47 4.47 8.84 -7.15
C GLY A 47 5.35 10.00 -7.57
N TRP A 48 5.14 11.15 -6.97
CA TRP A 48 5.92 12.38 -7.17
C TRP A 48 6.87 12.69 -6.00
N SER A 49 7.03 11.78 -5.04
CA SER A 49 8.07 11.90 -4.02
C SER A 49 9.47 11.82 -4.63
N ASP A 50 10.44 12.47 -3.96
CA ASP A 50 11.82 12.54 -4.44
C ASP A 50 12.45 11.15 -4.60
N ILE A 51 13.24 11.00 -5.65
CA ILE A 51 14.04 9.81 -5.91
C ILE A 51 15.47 10.10 -5.47
N THR A 52 15.84 9.62 -4.30
CA THR A 52 17.17 9.83 -3.72
C THR A 52 18.15 8.79 -4.27
N ALA A 53 19.32 9.25 -4.69
CA ALA A 53 20.38 8.35 -5.13
C ALA A 53 20.88 7.50 -3.94
N GLY A 54 21.01 6.18 -4.16
CA GLY A 54 21.47 5.27 -3.10
C GLY A 54 20.40 4.89 -2.06
N ALA A 55 19.21 5.49 -2.08
CA ALA A 55 18.15 5.13 -1.14
C ALA A 55 17.72 3.67 -1.29
N SER A 56 17.41 3.03 -0.17
CA SER A 56 16.72 1.75 -0.10
C SER A 56 15.20 1.95 -0.17
N TYR A 57 14.50 0.99 -0.74
CA TYR A 57 13.04 0.91 -0.81
C TYR A 57 12.55 -0.41 -0.22
N ASP A 58 13.27 -0.91 0.80
CA ASP A 58 12.88 -2.05 1.62
C ASP A 58 11.89 -1.63 2.72
N GLU A 59 11.29 -2.60 3.40
CA GLU A 59 10.32 -2.35 4.48
C GLU A 59 10.92 -1.43 5.56
N PRO A 60 12.14 -1.67 6.10
CA PRO A 60 12.69 -0.80 7.13
C PRO A 60 12.88 0.65 6.70
N ALA A 61 13.22 0.90 5.44
CA ALA A 61 13.37 2.28 4.94
C ALA A 61 12.02 2.96 4.76
N LEU A 62 11.01 2.25 4.24
CA LEU A 62 9.65 2.78 4.10
C LEU A 62 9.02 3.03 5.47
N ARG A 63 9.15 2.10 6.40
CA ARG A 63 8.68 2.24 7.79
C ARG A 63 9.27 3.48 8.46
N ARG A 64 10.59 3.65 8.44
CA ARG A 64 11.24 4.85 9.01
C ARG A 64 10.70 6.15 8.42
N ALA A 65 10.48 6.19 7.11
CA ALA A 65 9.96 7.40 6.47
C ALA A 65 8.54 7.76 6.96
N ILE A 66 7.68 6.77 7.23
CA ILE A 66 6.35 7.01 7.79
C ILE A 66 6.45 7.43 9.27
N VAL A 67 7.31 6.77 10.04
CA VAL A 67 7.57 7.15 11.44
C VAL A 67 8.07 8.61 11.53
N GLU A 68 9.04 8.97 10.69
CA GLU A 68 9.54 10.34 10.61
C GLU A 68 8.47 11.35 10.17
N PHE A 69 7.59 10.98 9.25
CA PHE A 69 6.48 11.83 8.81
C PHE A 69 5.54 12.16 9.98
N VAL A 70 5.11 11.15 10.74
CA VAL A 70 4.23 11.32 11.89
C VAL A 70 4.90 12.18 12.97
N LYS A 71 6.16 11.87 13.30
CA LYS A 71 6.93 12.61 14.33
C LYS A 71 7.23 14.06 13.93
N THR A 72 7.58 14.29 12.66
CA THR A 72 7.90 15.65 12.15
C THR A 72 6.69 16.57 12.17
N LEU A 73 5.50 16.04 11.89
CA LEU A 73 4.24 16.79 11.95
C LEU A 73 3.61 16.79 13.34
N ASP A 74 4.26 16.15 14.31
CA ASP A 74 3.79 15.97 15.70
C ASP A 74 2.33 15.51 15.77
N LEU A 75 2.02 14.45 14.97
CA LEU A 75 0.68 13.89 14.93
C LEU A 75 0.50 12.87 16.06
N ASP A 76 -0.59 13.03 16.78
CA ASP A 76 -1.06 12.09 17.80
C ASP A 76 -2.47 11.59 17.44
N ASP A 77 -2.91 10.52 18.08
CA ASP A 77 -4.23 9.87 17.84
C ASP A 77 -4.44 9.53 16.36
N VAL A 78 -3.38 9.00 15.71
CA VAL A 78 -3.34 8.78 14.27
C VAL A 78 -4.03 7.47 13.91
N THR A 79 -4.94 7.49 12.96
CA THR A 79 -5.37 6.29 12.25
C THR A 79 -4.43 6.03 11.07
N LEU A 80 -3.78 4.87 11.06
CA LEU A 80 -3.00 4.41 9.91
C LEU A 80 -3.87 3.51 9.04
N ALA A 81 -4.02 3.84 7.77
CA ALA A 81 -4.69 2.99 6.81
C ALA A 81 -3.83 2.80 5.57
N GLY A 82 -3.69 1.58 5.14
CA GLY A 82 -2.88 1.27 3.97
C GLY A 82 -3.44 0.11 3.17
N GLU A 83 -3.03 0.04 1.92
CA GLU A 83 -3.38 -1.08 1.04
C GLU A 83 -2.12 -1.77 0.56
N SER A 84 -2.10 -3.12 0.60
CA SER A 84 -0.99 -3.93 0.12
C SER A 84 0.32 -3.62 0.88
N MET A 85 1.34 -3.17 0.19
CA MET A 85 2.59 -2.71 0.79
C MET A 85 2.37 -1.61 1.84
N GLY A 86 1.46 -0.67 1.57
CA GLY A 86 1.08 0.37 2.52
C GLY A 86 0.44 -0.19 3.79
N ALA A 87 -0.33 -1.28 3.70
CA ALA A 87 -0.91 -1.97 4.85
C ALA A 87 0.19 -2.60 5.73
N THR A 88 1.14 -3.30 5.11
CA THR A 88 2.29 -3.89 5.81
C THR A 88 3.12 -2.81 6.51
N VAL A 89 3.41 -1.69 5.81
CA VAL A 89 4.15 -0.57 6.39
C VAL A 89 3.37 0.12 7.51
N SER A 90 2.03 0.22 7.42
CA SER A 90 1.19 0.74 8.51
C SER A 90 1.33 -0.10 9.79
N LEU A 91 1.26 -1.43 9.65
CA LEU A 91 1.43 -2.36 10.77
C LEU A 91 2.83 -2.25 11.39
N THR A 92 3.88 -2.23 10.59
CA THR A 92 5.25 -2.19 11.12
C THR A 92 5.62 -0.81 11.66
N ALA A 93 5.17 0.29 11.05
CA ALA A 93 5.41 1.64 11.53
C ALA A 93 4.78 1.90 12.91
N SER A 94 3.62 1.31 13.18
CA SER A 94 2.94 1.46 14.47
C SER A 94 3.79 0.98 15.64
N THR A 95 4.68 -0.01 15.42
CA THR A 95 5.57 -0.54 16.49
C THR A 95 6.66 0.44 16.95
N GLU A 96 6.88 1.54 16.21
CA GLU A 96 7.82 2.63 16.54
C GLU A 96 7.10 3.95 16.84
N LEU A 97 5.79 4.01 16.63
CA LEU A 97 4.92 5.15 16.92
C LEU A 97 4.16 4.99 18.24
N GLU A 98 4.06 3.75 18.73
CA GLU A 98 3.49 3.40 20.03
C GLU A 98 2.13 4.08 20.28
N ASP A 99 2.00 4.84 21.36
CA ASP A 99 0.76 5.49 21.79
C ASP A 99 0.24 6.57 20.82
N ARG A 100 1.02 6.97 19.83
CA ARG A 100 0.56 7.92 18.80
C ARG A 100 -0.43 7.28 17.82
N VAL A 101 -0.49 5.95 17.76
CA VAL A 101 -1.38 5.25 16.82
C VAL A 101 -2.64 4.80 17.54
N ARG A 102 -3.75 5.42 17.18
CA ARG A 102 -5.08 5.05 17.68
C ARG A 102 -5.56 3.72 17.13
N ARG A 103 -5.37 3.49 15.82
CA ARG A 103 -5.90 2.31 15.11
C ARG A 103 -5.20 2.09 13.78
N ILE A 104 -5.26 0.84 13.30
CA ILE A 104 -4.72 0.43 12.01
C ILE A 104 -5.79 -0.29 11.20
N LEU A 105 -5.98 0.15 9.95
CA LEU A 105 -6.82 -0.52 8.96
C LEU A 105 -5.95 -1.01 7.81
N ALA A 106 -5.69 -2.30 7.77
CA ALA A 106 -4.76 -2.93 6.85
C ALA A 106 -5.51 -3.68 5.74
N PHE A 107 -5.60 -3.07 4.56
CA PHE A 107 -6.27 -3.64 3.39
C PHE A 107 -5.30 -4.50 2.58
N ASN A 108 -5.64 -5.78 2.36
CA ASN A 108 -4.93 -6.68 1.44
C ASN A 108 -3.42 -6.67 1.66
N THR A 109 -2.93 -6.95 2.87
CA THR A 109 -1.50 -6.87 3.24
C THR A 109 -0.59 -7.58 2.22
N TYR A 110 0.59 -7.03 1.96
CA TYR A 110 1.57 -7.57 1.00
C TYR A 110 2.80 -8.12 1.74
N ASP A 111 2.61 -9.23 2.44
CA ASP A 111 3.58 -9.83 3.34
C ASP A 111 3.67 -11.36 3.21
N TYR A 112 3.43 -11.84 1.99
CA TYR A 112 3.45 -13.24 1.62
C TYR A 112 4.22 -13.46 0.31
N PRO A 113 4.70 -14.70 0.03
CA PRO A 113 5.43 -15.00 -1.20
C PRO A 113 4.60 -14.79 -2.47
N GLU A 114 5.29 -14.51 -3.56
CA GLU A 114 4.75 -14.35 -4.91
C GLU A 114 3.99 -13.02 -5.12
N GLY A 115 3.10 -12.59 -4.21
CA GLY A 115 2.42 -11.29 -4.27
C GLY A 115 1.88 -10.94 -5.66
N VAL A 116 2.36 -9.81 -6.25
CA VAL A 116 1.98 -9.34 -7.60
C VAL A 116 2.12 -10.40 -8.68
N SER A 117 3.03 -11.37 -8.53
CA SER A 117 3.18 -12.46 -9.51
C SER A 117 1.93 -13.34 -9.64
N ARG A 118 1.03 -13.32 -8.64
CA ARG A 118 -0.25 -14.03 -8.65
C ARG A 118 -1.34 -13.31 -9.47
N ALA A 119 -1.15 -12.04 -9.81
CA ALA A 119 -2.13 -11.25 -10.54
C ALA A 119 -2.47 -11.89 -11.90
N ASN A 120 -1.43 -12.24 -12.65
CA ASN A 120 -1.55 -12.95 -13.94
C ASN A 120 -0.15 -13.36 -14.44
N ARG A 121 -0.13 -14.13 -15.56
CA ARG A 121 1.13 -14.61 -16.16
C ARG A 121 2.07 -13.45 -16.58
N THR A 122 1.53 -12.36 -17.08
CA THR A 122 2.32 -11.17 -17.46
C THR A 122 3.01 -10.56 -16.25
N ALA A 123 2.29 -10.42 -15.14
CA ALA A 123 2.84 -9.95 -13.87
C ALA A 123 3.96 -10.85 -13.35
N SER A 124 3.75 -12.18 -13.41
CA SER A 124 4.76 -13.17 -12.99
C SER A 124 6.05 -13.05 -13.80
N ILE A 125 5.94 -12.96 -15.13
CA ILE A 125 7.10 -12.80 -16.03
C ILE A 125 7.79 -11.45 -15.77
N TYR A 126 7.02 -10.38 -15.63
CA TYR A 126 7.53 -9.05 -15.38
C TYR A 126 8.29 -8.95 -14.05
N VAL A 127 7.68 -9.35 -12.96
CA VAL A 127 8.29 -9.32 -11.62
C VAL A 127 9.53 -10.22 -11.55
N GLY A 128 9.43 -11.44 -12.10
CA GLY A 128 10.56 -12.35 -12.20
C GLY A 128 11.73 -11.75 -12.96
N GLY A 129 11.47 -11.18 -14.14
CA GLY A 129 12.47 -10.49 -14.96
C GLY A 129 13.08 -9.27 -14.27
N ALA A 130 12.26 -8.45 -13.59
CA ALA A 130 12.71 -7.25 -12.88
C ALA A 130 13.70 -7.58 -11.74
N ARG A 131 13.55 -8.74 -11.10
CA ARG A 131 14.43 -9.19 -10.00
C ARG A 131 15.79 -9.69 -10.48
N LEU A 132 15.92 -10.10 -11.75
CA LEU A 132 17.14 -10.71 -12.27
C LEU A 132 18.30 -9.68 -12.37
N PRO A 133 19.53 -10.07 -11.99
CA PRO A 133 20.73 -9.27 -12.27
C PRO A 133 20.93 -9.10 -13.78
N GLY A 134 21.41 -7.92 -14.21
CA GLY A 134 21.68 -7.61 -15.62
C GLY A 134 20.43 -7.30 -16.45
N ILE A 135 19.39 -8.12 -16.40
CA ILE A 135 18.16 -7.99 -17.21
C ILE A 135 17.17 -7.04 -16.56
N GLY A 136 17.06 -7.02 -15.24
CA GLY A 136 16.08 -6.25 -14.48
C GLY A 136 16.00 -4.76 -14.85
N PRO A 137 17.12 -4.06 -15.06
CA PRO A 137 17.09 -2.66 -15.50
C PRO A 137 16.41 -2.45 -16.85
N VAL A 138 16.48 -3.41 -17.78
CA VAL A 138 15.81 -3.36 -19.07
C VAL A 138 14.32 -3.61 -18.89
N VAL A 139 13.96 -4.65 -18.16
CA VAL A 139 12.56 -5.03 -17.89
C VAL A 139 11.79 -3.87 -17.25
N THR A 140 12.36 -3.24 -16.23
CA THR A 140 11.67 -2.13 -15.53
C THR A 140 11.54 -0.86 -16.38
N LYS A 141 12.42 -0.64 -17.33
CA LYS A 141 12.24 0.44 -18.34
C LYS A 141 11.09 0.17 -19.30
N MET A 142 10.75 -1.10 -19.54
CA MET A 142 9.63 -1.50 -20.41
C MET A 142 8.27 -1.38 -19.73
N GLU A 143 8.22 -1.21 -18.40
CA GLU A 143 6.97 -1.09 -17.62
C GLU A 143 6.06 0.05 -18.07
N ASN A 144 6.58 1.08 -18.72
CA ASN A 144 5.82 2.23 -19.22
C ASN A 144 4.85 1.92 -20.37
N LYS A 145 4.70 0.66 -20.78
CA LYS A 145 3.88 0.19 -21.89
C LYS A 145 2.58 -0.50 -21.39
N PRO A 146 1.73 -1.02 -22.28
CA PRO A 146 0.46 -1.69 -21.93
C PRO A 146 0.55 -2.74 -20.83
N ALA A 147 1.75 -3.32 -20.62
CA ALA A 147 1.99 -4.29 -19.55
C ALA A 147 1.55 -3.81 -18.15
N LEU A 148 1.76 -2.51 -17.82
CA LEU A 148 1.31 -1.95 -16.55
C LEU A 148 -0.21 -2.07 -16.38
N GLY A 149 -0.98 -1.73 -17.42
CA GLY A 149 -2.45 -1.86 -17.37
C GLY A 149 -2.90 -3.32 -17.20
N ILE A 150 -2.21 -4.28 -17.82
CA ILE A 150 -2.51 -5.71 -17.68
C ILE A 150 -2.22 -6.17 -16.24
N VAL A 151 -1.08 -5.78 -15.68
CA VAL A 151 -0.70 -6.13 -14.31
C VAL A 151 -1.70 -5.56 -13.29
N LEU A 152 -2.04 -4.26 -13.41
CA LEU A 152 -2.96 -3.62 -12.49
C LEU A 152 -4.38 -4.19 -12.59
N ARG A 153 -4.90 -4.43 -13.81
CA ARG A 153 -6.20 -5.08 -13.98
C ARG A 153 -6.25 -6.49 -13.40
N GLY A 154 -5.13 -7.21 -13.37
CA GLY A 154 -5.03 -8.51 -12.71
C GLY A 154 -5.10 -8.47 -11.18
N GLY A 155 -5.06 -7.28 -10.59
CA GLY A 155 -5.28 -7.07 -9.15
C GLY A 155 -6.72 -6.69 -8.81
N LEU A 156 -7.62 -6.62 -9.79
CA LEU A 156 -9.02 -6.26 -9.62
C LEU A 156 -9.90 -7.48 -9.90
N ALA A 157 -10.96 -7.66 -9.14
CA ALA A 157 -12.00 -8.64 -9.45
C ALA A 157 -12.75 -8.24 -10.74
N ASP A 158 -12.95 -6.93 -10.91
CA ASP A 158 -13.46 -6.33 -12.15
C ASP A 158 -12.43 -5.35 -12.73
N GLY A 159 -11.68 -5.80 -13.73
CA GLY A 159 -10.66 -5.00 -14.39
C GLY A 159 -11.15 -3.70 -15.06
N SER A 160 -12.47 -3.55 -15.27
CA SER A 160 -13.08 -2.31 -15.79
C SER A 160 -13.04 -1.16 -14.77
N LYS A 161 -12.86 -1.47 -13.50
CA LYS A 161 -12.76 -0.50 -12.39
C LYS A 161 -11.44 0.28 -12.36
N LEU A 162 -10.44 -0.09 -13.15
CA LEU A 162 -9.21 0.70 -13.26
C LEU A 162 -9.46 1.97 -14.09
N PRO A 163 -9.41 3.18 -13.49
CA PRO A 163 -9.68 4.41 -14.22
C PRO A 163 -8.57 4.70 -15.25
N ASP A 164 -8.92 5.03 -16.47
CA ASP A 164 -7.93 5.29 -17.54
C ASP A 164 -7.04 6.51 -17.24
N HIS A 165 -7.61 7.55 -16.63
CA HIS A 165 -6.83 8.73 -16.21
C HIS A 165 -5.79 8.38 -15.13
N TYR A 166 -6.16 7.50 -14.18
CA TYR A 166 -5.23 7.03 -13.16
C TYR A 166 -4.10 6.19 -13.78
N LEU A 167 -4.42 5.27 -14.69
CA LEU A 167 -3.42 4.52 -15.43
C LEU A 167 -2.49 5.44 -16.25
N ALA A 168 -3.04 6.50 -16.87
CA ALA A 168 -2.25 7.49 -17.61
C ALA A 168 -1.27 8.22 -16.67
N GLU A 169 -1.72 8.60 -15.48
CA GLU A 169 -0.88 9.24 -14.47
C GLU A 169 0.24 8.31 -13.97
N LEU A 170 -0.06 7.07 -13.67
CA LEU A 170 0.96 6.08 -13.28
C LEU A 170 2.02 5.89 -14.38
N ARG A 171 1.61 5.95 -15.65
CA ARG A 171 2.55 5.91 -16.79
C ARG A 171 3.43 7.18 -16.85
N ARG A 172 2.86 8.35 -16.53
CA ARG A 172 3.60 9.61 -16.46
C ARG A 172 4.67 9.56 -15.38
N VAL A 173 4.31 9.10 -14.19
CA VAL A 173 5.24 8.88 -13.07
C VAL A 173 6.33 7.87 -13.43
N GLY A 174 5.97 6.77 -14.09
CA GLY A 174 6.92 5.74 -14.51
C GLY A 174 8.01 6.24 -15.47
N ARG A 175 7.80 7.37 -16.15
CA ARG A 175 8.78 8.01 -17.04
C ARG A 175 9.76 8.95 -16.32
N ARG A 176 9.57 9.20 -15.04
CA ARG A 176 10.48 10.04 -14.25
C ARG A 176 11.89 9.45 -14.26
N ARG A 177 12.88 10.33 -14.38
CA ARG A 177 14.29 9.92 -14.30
C ARG A 177 14.56 9.19 -12.98
N GLY A 178 15.09 7.98 -13.08
CA GLY A 178 15.39 7.14 -11.91
C GLY A 178 14.24 6.23 -11.46
N TYR A 179 12.99 6.47 -11.88
CA TYR A 179 11.85 5.67 -11.45
C TYR A 179 11.95 4.17 -11.80
N PRO A 180 12.46 3.74 -12.98
CA PRO A 180 12.66 2.33 -13.26
C PRO A 180 13.59 1.63 -12.26
N ARG A 181 14.56 2.36 -11.69
CA ARG A 181 15.39 1.84 -10.59
C ARG A 181 14.57 1.66 -9.32
N VAL A 182 13.75 2.64 -8.94
CA VAL A 182 12.86 2.54 -7.77
C VAL A 182 11.96 1.32 -7.90
N ALA A 183 11.24 1.18 -9.02
CA ALA A 183 10.36 0.04 -9.29
C ALA A 183 11.12 -1.30 -9.14
N ARG A 184 12.32 -1.40 -9.72
CA ARG A 184 13.15 -2.60 -9.62
C ARG A 184 13.56 -2.89 -8.17
N GLU A 185 14.00 -1.89 -7.41
CA GLU A 185 14.42 -2.08 -6.02
C GLU A 185 13.25 -2.50 -5.12
N VAL A 186 12.05 -1.94 -5.33
CA VAL A 186 10.85 -2.38 -4.61
C VAL A 186 10.56 -3.85 -4.87
N TYR A 187 10.58 -4.30 -6.15
CA TYR A 187 10.35 -5.72 -6.46
C TYR A 187 11.44 -6.65 -5.93
N ARG A 188 12.68 -6.19 -5.86
CA ARG A 188 13.78 -6.99 -5.27
C ARG A 188 13.68 -7.11 -3.75
N ASN A 189 13.12 -6.11 -3.11
CA ASN A 189 13.02 -6.01 -1.66
C ASN A 189 11.67 -6.49 -1.10
N VAL A 190 10.82 -7.13 -1.91
CA VAL A 190 9.53 -7.68 -1.44
C VAL A 190 9.72 -8.63 -0.25
N ASP A 191 10.81 -9.39 -0.24
CA ASP A 191 11.11 -10.32 0.85
C ASP A 191 11.29 -9.59 2.19
N SER A 192 11.63 -8.29 2.20
CA SER A 192 11.68 -7.47 3.41
C SER A 192 10.29 -7.20 4.00
N MET A 193 9.24 -7.14 3.16
CA MET A 193 7.85 -7.02 3.64
C MET A 193 7.43 -8.29 4.38
N ILE A 194 7.82 -9.46 3.86
CA ILE A 194 7.58 -10.75 4.52
C ILE A 194 8.32 -10.81 5.87
N ALA A 195 9.58 -10.37 5.88
CA ALA A 195 10.38 -10.29 7.11
C ALA A 195 9.79 -9.32 8.15
N GLY A 196 9.13 -8.24 7.70
CA GLY A 196 8.44 -7.26 8.55
C GLY A 196 7.36 -7.88 9.44
N ARG A 197 6.77 -9.03 9.07
CA ARG A 197 5.81 -9.78 9.89
C ARG A 197 6.36 -10.14 11.28
N ALA A 198 7.67 -10.26 11.44
CA ALA A 198 8.30 -10.48 12.74
C ALA A 198 7.99 -9.37 13.77
N LEU A 199 7.55 -8.20 13.30
CA LEU A 199 7.17 -7.08 14.15
C LEU A 199 5.69 -7.11 14.57
N TYR A 200 4.84 -7.91 13.93
CA TYR A 200 3.38 -7.88 14.16
C TYR A 200 2.99 -8.17 15.60
N GLY A 201 3.67 -9.08 16.29
CA GLY A 201 3.43 -9.34 17.72
C GLY A 201 3.77 -8.16 18.65
N ARG A 202 4.37 -7.08 18.14
CA ARG A 202 4.67 -5.84 18.87
C ARG A 202 3.65 -4.74 18.61
N VAL A 203 2.68 -4.96 17.72
CA VAL A 203 1.60 -3.99 17.45
C VAL A 203 0.67 -3.94 18.65
N THR A 204 0.51 -2.77 19.24
CA THR A 204 -0.34 -2.54 20.42
C THR A 204 -1.68 -1.89 20.06
N ALA A 205 -1.72 -1.13 18.98
CA ALA A 205 -2.94 -0.49 18.50
C ALA A 205 -3.96 -1.52 17.99
N PRO A 206 -5.28 -1.27 18.13
CA PRO A 206 -6.32 -2.08 17.51
C PRO A 206 -6.15 -2.20 16.00
N VAL A 207 -6.30 -3.41 15.45
CA VAL A 207 -6.10 -3.72 14.02
C VAL A 207 -7.36 -4.30 13.41
N ASP A 208 -7.72 -3.77 12.23
CA ASP A 208 -8.59 -4.45 11.29
C ASP A 208 -7.77 -4.94 10.09
N LEU A 209 -7.79 -6.25 9.86
CA LEU A 209 -7.27 -6.87 8.65
C LEU A 209 -8.42 -7.02 7.65
N ILE A 210 -8.37 -6.30 6.54
CA ILE A 210 -9.45 -6.27 5.56
C ILE A 210 -8.96 -6.93 4.26
N TYR A 211 -9.66 -7.96 3.79
CA TYR A 211 -9.26 -8.70 2.59
C TYR A 211 -10.40 -8.83 1.59
N GLY A 212 -10.12 -8.55 0.34
CA GLY A 212 -10.98 -8.91 -0.78
C GLY A 212 -11.08 -10.43 -0.95
N ASP A 213 -12.24 -10.94 -1.33
CA ASP A 213 -12.43 -12.38 -1.59
C ASP A 213 -11.66 -12.87 -2.82
N HIS A 214 -11.35 -11.96 -3.75
CA HIS A 214 -10.49 -12.19 -4.91
C HIS A 214 -9.08 -11.61 -4.76
N ASP A 215 -8.64 -11.31 -3.51
CA ASP A 215 -7.27 -10.85 -3.26
C ASP A 215 -6.24 -11.93 -3.59
N TRP A 216 -5.02 -11.51 -3.86
CA TRP A 216 -3.89 -12.40 -4.15
C TRP A 216 -3.45 -13.25 -2.95
N SER A 217 -3.69 -12.79 -1.71
CA SER A 217 -3.40 -13.55 -0.50
C SER A 217 -4.34 -14.75 -0.38
N ARG A 218 -3.81 -15.83 0.15
CA ARG A 218 -4.55 -17.07 0.40
C ARG A 218 -5.01 -17.14 1.86
N ILE A 219 -6.04 -17.92 2.13
CA ILE A 219 -6.60 -18.11 3.48
C ILE A 219 -5.52 -18.42 4.53
N PRO A 220 -4.57 -19.38 4.32
CA PRO A 220 -3.53 -19.65 5.32
C PRO A 220 -2.61 -18.45 5.62
N GLU A 221 -2.38 -17.58 4.64
CA GLU A 221 -1.55 -16.37 4.82
C GLU A 221 -2.29 -15.32 5.67
N ARG A 222 -3.59 -15.16 5.43
CA ARG A 222 -4.48 -14.27 6.21
C ARG A 222 -4.64 -14.76 7.65
N GLU A 223 -4.84 -16.06 7.85
CA GLU A 223 -4.91 -16.70 9.17
C GLU A 223 -3.59 -16.56 9.93
N ALA A 224 -2.46 -16.73 9.25
CA ALA A 224 -1.14 -16.52 9.83
C ALA A 224 -0.95 -15.06 10.30
N ASN A 225 -1.42 -14.07 9.55
CA ASN A 225 -1.39 -12.67 9.99
C ASN A 225 -2.29 -12.44 11.20
N LEU A 226 -3.50 -12.99 11.18
CA LEU A 226 -4.43 -12.88 12.31
C LEU A 226 -3.84 -13.50 13.61
N SER A 227 -3.12 -14.62 13.46
CA SER A 227 -2.47 -15.27 14.61
C SER A 227 -1.30 -14.46 15.21
N LEU A 228 -0.66 -13.62 14.38
CA LEU A 228 0.44 -12.75 14.81
C LEU A 228 -0.02 -11.41 15.41
N LEU A 229 -1.30 -11.06 15.26
CA LEU A 229 -1.90 -9.80 15.69
C LEU A 229 -3.02 -10.08 16.72
N PRO A 230 -2.69 -10.30 18.00
CA PRO A 230 -3.69 -10.62 19.01
C PRO A 230 -4.75 -9.54 19.13
N GLY A 231 -6.03 -9.92 19.05
CA GLY A 231 -7.16 -8.99 19.09
C GLY A 231 -7.49 -8.31 17.76
N ALA A 232 -6.76 -8.59 16.68
CA ALA A 232 -7.13 -8.10 15.36
C ALA A 232 -8.45 -8.70 14.87
N ARG A 233 -9.26 -7.88 14.19
CA ARG A 233 -10.48 -8.34 13.51
C ARG A 233 -10.16 -8.63 12.05
N SER A 234 -10.79 -9.66 11.50
CA SER A 234 -10.73 -9.95 10.06
C SER A 234 -12.05 -9.58 9.40
N ILE A 235 -11.97 -8.77 8.33
CA ILE A 235 -13.14 -8.30 7.56
C ILE A 235 -12.97 -8.74 6.11
N ALA A 236 -13.96 -9.43 5.57
CA ALA A 236 -14.00 -9.81 4.16
C ALA A 236 -14.74 -8.75 3.33
N LEU A 237 -14.21 -8.42 2.16
CA LEU A 237 -14.86 -7.59 1.16
C LEU A 237 -15.31 -8.47 -0.02
N PRO A 238 -16.63 -8.71 -0.18
CA PRO A 238 -17.15 -9.49 -1.29
C PRO A 238 -16.86 -8.81 -2.64
N HIS A 239 -16.63 -9.62 -3.67
CA HIS A 239 -16.41 -9.17 -5.05
C HIS A 239 -15.31 -8.11 -5.18
N THR A 240 -14.22 -8.27 -4.42
CA THR A 240 -13.11 -7.32 -4.34
C THR A 240 -11.79 -8.03 -4.55
N GLY A 241 -10.96 -7.51 -5.45
CA GLY A 241 -9.60 -7.96 -5.67
C GLY A 241 -8.61 -7.32 -4.70
N HIS A 242 -7.37 -7.17 -5.17
CA HIS A 242 -6.25 -6.63 -4.39
C HIS A 242 -6.32 -5.11 -4.20
N PHE A 243 -7.08 -4.36 -5.02
CA PHE A 243 -7.14 -2.90 -4.99
C PHE A 243 -8.54 -2.42 -4.55
N ALA A 244 -8.87 -2.64 -3.28
CA ALA A 244 -10.16 -2.32 -2.68
C ALA A 244 -10.53 -0.83 -2.83
N ALA A 245 -9.56 0.07 -2.67
CA ALA A 245 -9.77 1.51 -2.79
C ALA A 245 -10.21 1.95 -4.20
N LEU A 246 -9.84 1.20 -5.24
CA LEU A 246 -10.26 1.44 -6.62
C LEU A 246 -11.59 0.76 -6.94
N GLU A 247 -11.84 -0.43 -6.40
CA GLU A 247 -13.02 -1.24 -6.73
C GLU A 247 -14.24 -0.87 -5.91
N GLN A 248 -14.06 -0.64 -4.63
CA GLN A 248 -15.14 -0.37 -3.67
C GLN A 248 -14.85 0.87 -2.80
N PRO A 249 -14.61 2.06 -3.38
CA PRO A 249 -14.22 3.25 -2.63
C PRO A 249 -15.26 3.69 -1.59
N ALA A 250 -16.56 3.43 -1.83
CA ALA A 250 -17.59 3.71 -0.85
C ALA A 250 -17.47 2.80 0.37
N ARG A 251 -17.28 1.50 0.16
CA ARG A 251 -17.15 0.53 1.24
C ARG A 251 -15.86 0.72 2.05
N VAL A 252 -14.76 1.06 1.37
CA VAL A 252 -13.50 1.43 2.04
C VAL A 252 -13.71 2.66 2.92
N ALA A 253 -14.40 3.68 2.41
CA ALA A 253 -14.70 4.88 3.19
C ALA A 253 -15.63 4.58 4.39
N GLU A 254 -16.67 3.76 4.23
CA GLU A 254 -17.52 3.33 5.35
C GLU A 254 -16.71 2.66 6.45
N ILE A 255 -15.85 1.69 6.12
CA ILE A 255 -15.01 1.00 7.10
C ILE A 255 -14.11 1.99 7.84
N LEU A 256 -13.54 2.97 7.15
CA LEU A 256 -12.73 4.02 7.77
C LEU A 256 -13.56 4.92 8.69
N LEU A 257 -14.78 5.27 8.30
CA LEU A 257 -15.70 6.10 9.08
C LEU A 257 -16.27 5.37 10.30
N ASP A 258 -16.67 4.12 10.17
CA ASP A 258 -17.22 3.29 11.26
C ASP A 258 -16.21 3.11 12.40
N ASN A 259 -14.94 3.17 12.08
CA ASN A 259 -13.84 3.04 13.02
C ASN A 259 -13.33 4.37 13.61
N ARG A 260 -14.04 5.47 13.37
CA ARG A 260 -13.68 6.80 13.91
C ARG A 260 -13.91 6.92 15.42
N SER A 261 -14.93 6.22 15.93
CA SER A 261 -15.44 6.40 17.30
C SER A 261 -15.06 5.25 18.25
N ALA A 262 -14.30 4.26 17.78
CA ALA A 262 -13.94 3.08 18.55
C ALA A 262 -12.62 3.25 19.32
#